data_c6dadde14beabbc3597ec2e75100f17e
#
_entry.id   c6dadde14beabbc3597ec2e75100f17e
#
_cell.length_a   1.000
_cell.length_b   1.000
_cell.length_c   1.000
_cell.angle_alpha   90.00
_cell.angle_beta   90.00
_cell.angle_gamma   90.00
#
_symmetry.space_group_name_H-M   'P 1'
#
loop_
_entity.id
_entity.type
_entity.pdbx_description
1 polymer ?
#
loop_
_entity_poly.entity_id
_entity_poly.type
_entity_poly.pdbx_seq_one_letter_code
_entity_poly.pdbx_strand_id
1 'polypeptide(L)'
;LVLMPLWLQQWMGYTATSAGMALAPVGFLAILLTPLVGKKVGQWDPRRMATGAFIVFALVLWLRSQFTTQTDFQHILWPTLLQGAAMAFFFIPLTTLTLSGQPPERIPAAAGLSNFVRIMAGAMGTSIATTVWDSRASLHHAHLTESLTATNPTFVSTMDGLQASGLTPEQAMLQINRLIDQQAYTRAADDVFLASSVMFLLLIGLIWLTRRPAQHKAGAAQDAGGAH
;
A
#
# COMPACT_ATOMS: atom_id res chain seq x y z
N LEU A 1 -1.67 -0.29 -3.06
CA LEU A 1 -1.03 -1.01 -4.18
C LEU A 1 -1.22 -0.29 -5.52
N VAL A 2 -2.39 0.32 -5.78
CA VAL A 2 -2.71 0.94 -7.08
C VAL A 2 -1.96 2.26 -7.30
N LEU A 3 -1.85 3.12 -6.28
CA LEU A 3 -1.21 4.43 -6.41
C LEU A 3 0.27 4.36 -6.80
N MET A 4 1.00 3.37 -6.27
CA MET A 4 2.43 3.25 -6.52
C MET A 4 2.77 3.05 -8.01
N PRO A 5 2.16 2.06 -8.74
CA PRO A 5 2.41 1.91 -10.16
C PRO A 5 1.92 3.10 -11.00
N LEU A 6 0.83 3.77 -10.60
CA LEU A 6 0.34 4.97 -11.27
C LEU A 6 1.34 6.13 -11.14
N TRP A 7 1.81 6.41 -9.93
CA TRP A 7 2.79 7.45 -9.66
C TRP A 7 4.11 7.22 -10.42
N LEU A 8 4.63 5.98 -10.41
CA LEU A 8 5.85 5.62 -11.13
C LEU A 8 5.72 5.86 -12.64
N GLN A 9 4.58 5.45 -13.24
CA GLN A 9 4.39 5.55 -14.68
C GLN A 9 4.05 6.96 -15.15
N GLN A 10 3.19 7.66 -14.44
CA GLN A 10 2.70 8.97 -14.88
C GLN A 10 3.68 10.11 -14.54
N TRP A 11 4.36 10.02 -13.40
CA TRP A 11 5.13 11.14 -12.84
C TRP A 11 6.63 10.88 -12.75
N MET A 12 7.06 9.63 -12.57
CA MET A 12 8.48 9.28 -12.45
C MET A 12 9.11 8.80 -13.76
N GLY A 13 8.36 8.77 -14.85
CA GLY A 13 8.87 8.38 -16.16
C GLY A 13 9.18 6.88 -16.31
N TYR A 14 8.71 6.03 -15.40
CA TYR A 14 8.88 4.60 -15.51
C TYR A 14 7.99 4.02 -16.61
N THR A 15 8.52 3.07 -17.38
CA THR A 15 7.68 2.25 -18.27
C THR A 15 6.84 1.28 -17.45
N ALA A 16 5.74 0.76 -18.01
CA ALA A 16 4.91 -0.24 -17.33
C ALA A 16 5.74 -1.46 -16.89
N THR A 17 6.70 -1.89 -17.71
CA THR A 17 7.61 -3.00 -17.38
C THR A 17 8.51 -2.67 -16.19
N SER A 18 9.14 -1.48 -16.19
CA SER A 18 10.03 -1.06 -15.10
C SER A 18 9.27 -0.87 -13.78
N ALA A 19 8.05 -0.29 -13.83
CA ALA A 19 7.17 -0.18 -12.67
C ALA A 19 6.75 -1.57 -12.15
N GLY A 20 6.43 -2.50 -13.05
CA GLY A 20 6.13 -3.88 -12.71
C GLY A 20 7.31 -4.59 -12.04
N MET A 21 8.53 -4.42 -12.55
CA MET A 21 9.75 -4.97 -11.94
C MET A 21 10.03 -4.38 -10.55
N ALA A 22 9.78 -3.09 -10.34
CA ALA A 22 9.94 -2.46 -9.04
C ALA A 22 8.96 -3.01 -7.98
N LEU A 23 7.79 -3.49 -8.41
CA LEU A 23 6.74 -4.02 -7.55
C LEU A 23 6.68 -5.55 -7.47
N ALA A 24 7.30 -6.26 -8.41
CA ALA A 24 7.34 -7.72 -8.46
C ALA A 24 7.83 -8.39 -7.15
N PRO A 25 8.80 -7.83 -6.40
CA PRO A 25 9.27 -8.40 -5.14
C PRO A 25 8.18 -8.58 -4.08
N VAL A 26 7.09 -7.80 -4.12
CA VAL A 26 5.92 -8.00 -3.23
C VAL A 26 5.35 -9.41 -3.40
N GLY A 27 5.05 -9.79 -4.63
CA GLY A 27 4.47 -11.11 -4.93
C GLY A 27 5.44 -12.25 -4.65
N PHE A 28 6.70 -12.10 -5.03
CA PHE A 28 7.73 -13.10 -4.83
C PHE A 28 7.91 -13.43 -3.34
N LEU A 29 8.08 -12.42 -2.50
CA LEU A 29 8.30 -12.63 -1.08
C LEU A 29 7.03 -13.13 -0.37
N ALA A 30 5.84 -12.67 -0.79
CA ALA A 30 4.57 -13.17 -0.28
C ALA A 30 4.42 -14.68 -0.56
N ILE A 31 4.69 -15.14 -1.78
CA ILE A 31 4.61 -16.56 -2.16
C ILE A 31 5.62 -17.39 -1.36
N LEU A 32 6.85 -16.92 -1.23
CA LEU A 32 7.91 -17.63 -0.51
C LEU A 32 7.58 -17.80 0.99
N LEU A 33 6.98 -16.80 1.62
CA LEU A 33 6.67 -16.82 3.05
C LEU A 33 5.32 -17.48 3.37
N THR A 34 4.40 -17.58 2.43
CA THR A 34 3.08 -18.20 2.63
C THR A 34 3.12 -19.59 3.28
N PRO A 35 3.95 -20.56 2.82
CA PRO A 35 3.99 -21.88 3.45
C PRO A 35 4.56 -21.86 4.88
N LEU A 36 5.49 -20.94 5.17
CA LEU A 36 6.04 -20.76 6.52
C LEU A 36 4.99 -20.20 7.49
N VAL A 37 4.23 -19.21 7.04
CA VAL A 37 3.13 -18.62 7.81
C VAL A 37 2.00 -19.62 8.00
N GLY A 38 1.63 -20.37 6.97
CA GLY A 38 0.59 -21.40 7.03
C GLY A 38 0.88 -22.47 8.09
N LYS A 39 2.12 -22.93 8.20
CA LYS A 39 2.54 -23.88 9.25
C LYS A 39 2.45 -23.30 10.67
N LYS A 40 2.67 -22.01 10.83
CA LYS A 40 2.71 -21.35 12.15
C LYS A 40 1.36 -20.80 12.60
N VAL A 41 0.42 -20.56 11.68
CA VAL A 41 -0.89 -19.96 12.00
C VAL A 41 -1.71 -20.82 12.99
N GLY A 42 -1.53 -22.15 12.97
CA GLY A 42 -2.17 -23.07 13.92
C GLY A 42 -1.56 -23.04 15.34
N GLN A 43 -0.32 -22.58 15.47
CA GLN A 43 0.43 -22.54 16.75
C GLN A 43 0.42 -21.15 17.38
N TRP A 44 0.37 -20.10 16.58
CA TRP A 44 0.43 -18.71 17.02
C TRP A 44 -0.98 -18.10 17.04
N ASP A 45 -1.17 -17.13 17.92
CA ASP A 45 -2.41 -16.35 17.96
C ASP A 45 -2.54 -15.55 16.64
N PRO A 46 -3.56 -15.81 15.80
CA PRO A 46 -3.74 -15.10 14.52
C PRO A 46 -3.84 -13.59 14.68
N ARG A 47 -4.30 -13.08 15.83
CA ARG A 47 -4.36 -11.65 16.13
C ARG A 47 -2.97 -11.03 16.23
N ARG A 48 -2.03 -11.72 16.91
CA ARG A 48 -0.65 -11.24 17.05
C ARG A 48 0.03 -11.20 15.68
N MET A 49 -0.21 -12.22 14.84
CA MET A 49 0.31 -12.24 13.48
C MET A 49 -0.25 -11.11 12.64
N ALA A 50 -1.56 -10.88 12.67
CA ALA A 50 -2.21 -9.78 11.96
C ALA A 50 -1.76 -8.41 12.48
N THR A 51 -1.58 -8.25 13.80
CA THR A 51 -1.03 -7.03 14.40
C THR A 51 0.38 -6.75 13.88
N GLY A 52 1.25 -7.77 13.83
CA GLY A 52 2.59 -7.64 13.25
C GLY A 52 2.55 -7.20 11.79
N ALA A 53 1.66 -7.80 10.99
CA ALA A 53 1.46 -7.41 9.60
C ALA A 53 0.99 -5.95 9.46
N PHE A 54 0.06 -5.49 10.31
CA PHE A 54 -0.41 -4.11 10.29
C PHE A 54 0.68 -3.11 10.67
N ILE A 55 1.52 -3.42 11.65
CA ILE A 55 2.67 -2.59 12.00
C ILE A 55 3.63 -2.48 10.82
N VAL A 56 3.92 -3.60 10.14
CA VAL A 56 4.80 -3.58 8.96
C VAL A 56 4.16 -2.82 7.80
N PHE A 57 2.85 -2.97 7.55
CA PHE A 57 2.15 -2.15 6.55
C PHE A 57 2.20 -0.66 6.88
N ALA A 58 1.96 -0.29 8.14
CA ALA A 58 2.05 1.10 8.58
C ALA A 58 3.48 1.66 8.37
N LEU A 59 4.51 0.88 8.72
CA LEU A 59 5.90 1.26 8.51
C LEU A 59 6.23 1.43 7.02
N VAL A 60 5.81 0.49 6.17
CA VAL A 60 6.03 0.56 4.72
C VAL A 60 5.37 1.80 4.13
N LEU A 61 4.14 2.11 4.53
CA LEU A 61 3.42 3.27 4.04
C LEU A 61 4.02 4.58 4.56
N TRP A 62 4.50 4.57 5.80
CA TRP A 62 5.26 5.70 6.35
C TRP A 62 6.59 5.91 5.61
N LEU A 63 7.32 4.85 5.27
CA LEU A 63 8.54 4.97 4.45
C LEU A 63 8.22 5.53 3.05
N ARG A 64 7.10 5.12 2.46
CA ARG A 64 6.66 5.64 1.16
C ARG A 64 6.20 7.09 1.22
N SER A 65 5.69 7.57 2.35
CA SER A 65 5.35 8.99 2.52
C SER A 65 6.56 9.92 2.63
N GLN A 66 7.77 9.39 2.53
CA GLN A 66 9.02 10.14 2.47
C GLN A 66 9.61 10.17 1.04
N PHE A 67 8.88 9.67 0.04
CA PHE A 67 9.38 9.63 -1.32
C PHE A 67 9.43 11.04 -1.92
N THR A 68 10.40 11.24 -2.79
CA THR A 68 10.61 12.48 -3.54
C THR A 68 10.67 12.17 -5.03
N THR A 69 10.61 13.20 -5.86
CA THR A 69 10.82 13.08 -7.30
C THR A 69 12.21 12.58 -7.69
N GLN A 70 13.14 12.51 -6.72
CA GLN A 70 14.51 12.00 -6.91
C GLN A 70 14.72 10.64 -6.26
N THR A 71 13.64 9.96 -5.85
CA THR A 71 13.74 8.66 -5.16
C THR A 71 14.28 7.59 -6.12
N ASP A 72 15.40 6.98 -5.74
CA ASP A 72 16.06 5.92 -6.51
C ASP A 72 15.29 4.59 -6.45
N PHE A 73 15.52 3.74 -7.45
CA PHE A 73 14.95 2.39 -7.52
C PHE A 73 15.20 1.56 -6.25
N GLN A 74 16.36 1.66 -5.64
CA GLN A 74 16.68 0.93 -4.40
C GLN A 74 15.81 1.37 -3.22
N HIS A 75 15.52 2.67 -3.11
CA HIS A 75 14.64 3.19 -2.07
C HIS A 75 13.19 2.73 -2.23
N ILE A 76 12.76 2.42 -3.46
CA ILE A 76 11.45 1.82 -3.75
C ILE A 76 11.45 0.33 -3.40
N LEU A 77 12.56 -0.36 -3.64
CA LEU A 77 12.68 -1.81 -3.51
C LEU A 77 12.51 -2.29 -2.07
N TRP A 78 13.17 -1.64 -1.10
CA TRP A 78 13.14 -2.05 0.30
C TRP A 78 11.75 -2.03 0.94
N PRO A 79 10.96 -0.93 0.87
CA PRO A 79 9.58 -0.94 1.33
C PRO A 79 8.72 -1.97 0.60
N THR A 80 9.01 -2.21 -0.68
CA THR A 80 8.30 -3.18 -1.51
C THR A 80 8.55 -4.63 -1.04
N LEU A 81 9.78 -4.98 -0.69
CA LEU A 81 10.11 -6.28 -0.08
C LEU A 81 9.42 -6.47 1.27
N LEU A 82 9.48 -5.47 2.15
CA LEU A 82 8.79 -5.50 3.45
C LEU A 82 7.29 -5.67 3.28
N GLN A 83 6.69 -5.03 2.28
CA GLN A 83 5.27 -5.18 1.96
C GLN A 83 4.91 -6.61 1.58
N GLY A 84 5.75 -7.29 0.80
CA GLY A 84 5.55 -8.69 0.43
C GLY A 84 5.52 -9.61 1.65
N ALA A 85 6.44 -9.41 2.61
CA ALA A 85 6.41 -10.12 3.87
C ALA A 85 5.13 -9.86 4.66
N ALA A 86 4.74 -8.57 4.80
CA ALA A 86 3.52 -8.19 5.49
C ALA A 86 2.27 -8.83 4.88
N MET A 87 2.19 -8.97 3.55
CA MET A 87 1.07 -9.61 2.85
C MET A 87 0.88 -11.06 3.28
N ALA A 88 1.95 -11.86 3.39
CA ALA A 88 1.86 -13.24 3.84
C ALA A 88 1.31 -13.34 5.28
N PHE A 89 1.79 -12.47 6.17
CA PHE A 89 1.34 -12.41 7.57
C PHE A 89 -0.02 -11.75 7.76
N PHE A 90 -0.58 -11.14 6.72
CA PHE A 90 -1.90 -10.50 6.74
C PHE A 90 -3.01 -11.45 6.28
N PHE A 91 -2.88 -12.01 5.07
CA PHE A 91 -3.99 -12.73 4.45
C PHE A 91 -4.35 -14.03 5.16
N ILE A 92 -3.38 -14.83 5.57
CA ILE A 92 -3.62 -16.13 6.19
C ILE A 92 -4.28 -15.99 7.56
N PRO A 93 -3.74 -15.19 8.52
CA PRO A 93 -4.37 -15.01 9.82
C PRO A 93 -5.73 -14.34 9.73
N LEU A 94 -5.91 -13.38 8.83
CA LEU A 94 -7.18 -12.68 8.68
C LEU A 94 -8.27 -13.63 8.17
N THR A 95 -7.97 -14.47 7.17
CA THR A 95 -8.90 -15.51 6.68
C THR A 95 -9.25 -16.49 7.80
N THR A 96 -8.26 -16.92 8.57
CA THR A 96 -8.49 -17.81 9.73
C THR A 96 -9.40 -17.15 10.77
N LEU A 97 -9.19 -15.87 11.09
CA LEU A 97 -10.04 -15.13 12.02
C LEU A 97 -11.49 -15.00 11.50
N THR A 98 -11.64 -14.71 10.21
CA THR A 98 -12.96 -14.50 9.56
C THR A 98 -13.78 -15.80 9.53
N LEU A 99 -13.14 -16.93 9.28
CA LEU A 99 -13.81 -18.22 9.17
C LEU A 99 -13.89 -18.98 10.51
N SER A 100 -13.19 -18.50 11.54
CA SER A 100 -13.21 -19.13 12.87
C SER A 100 -14.60 -19.05 13.49
N GLY A 101 -15.05 -20.18 14.06
CA GLY A 101 -16.36 -20.27 14.72
C GLY A 101 -17.53 -20.55 13.78
N GLN A 102 -17.30 -20.75 12.48
CA GLN A 102 -18.32 -21.18 11.53
C GLN A 102 -18.44 -22.71 11.53
N PRO A 103 -19.66 -23.29 11.50
CA PRO A 103 -19.84 -24.71 11.31
C PRO A 103 -19.31 -25.13 9.93
N PRO A 104 -18.78 -26.37 9.78
CA PRO A 104 -18.13 -26.83 8.56
C PRO A 104 -19.00 -26.67 7.29
N GLU A 105 -20.29 -26.85 7.41
CA GLU A 105 -21.27 -26.78 6.30
C GLU A 105 -21.40 -25.32 5.77
N ARG A 106 -21.11 -24.31 6.61
CA ARG A 106 -21.23 -22.90 6.28
C ARG A 106 -19.92 -22.26 5.84
N ILE A 107 -18.78 -22.92 6.00
CA ILE A 107 -17.47 -22.38 5.63
C ILE A 107 -17.42 -21.95 4.16
N PRO A 108 -17.93 -22.71 3.15
CA PRO A 108 -17.90 -22.27 1.76
C PRO A 108 -18.69 -20.97 1.52
N ALA A 109 -19.88 -20.86 2.11
CA ALA A 109 -20.71 -19.66 1.99
C ALA A 109 -20.07 -18.46 2.69
N ALA A 110 -19.51 -18.63 3.89
CA ALA A 110 -18.80 -17.59 4.63
C ALA A 110 -17.54 -17.12 3.88
N ALA A 111 -16.79 -18.03 3.27
CA ALA A 111 -15.62 -17.70 2.46
C ALA A 111 -16.02 -16.90 1.20
N GLY A 112 -17.11 -17.31 0.53
CA GLY A 112 -17.64 -16.58 -0.63
C GLY A 112 -18.07 -15.16 -0.26
N LEU A 113 -18.84 -14.99 0.82
CA LEU A 113 -19.26 -13.68 1.31
C LEU A 113 -18.05 -12.81 1.72
N SER A 114 -17.09 -13.37 2.45
CA SER A 114 -15.87 -12.66 2.84
C SER A 114 -15.07 -12.19 1.63
N ASN A 115 -14.95 -13.04 0.60
CA ASN A 115 -14.28 -12.66 -0.64
C ASN A 115 -15.02 -11.56 -1.40
N PHE A 116 -16.36 -11.64 -1.48
CA PHE A 116 -17.18 -10.60 -2.08
C PHE A 116 -16.99 -9.25 -1.38
N VAL A 117 -17.12 -9.22 -0.04
CA VAL A 117 -16.91 -7.99 0.75
C VAL A 117 -15.49 -7.43 0.55
N ARG A 118 -14.47 -8.29 0.52
CA ARG A 118 -13.09 -7.89 0.29
C ARG A 118 -12.89 -7.24 -1.07
N ILE A 119 -13.48 -7.79 -2.13
CA ILE A 119 -13.38 -7.24 -3.50
C ILE A 119 -14.10 -5.89 -3.56
N MET A 120 -15.32 -5.81 -3.03
CA MET A 120 -16.09 -4.55 -2.97
C MET A 120 -15.37 -3.47 -2.18
N ALA A 121 -14.88 -3.80 -0.99
CA ALA A 121 -14.11 -2.86 -0.17
C ALA A 121 -12.80 -2.42 -0.86
N GLY A 122 -12.14 -3.33 -1.58
CA GLY A 122 -10.96 -3.04 -2.37
C GLY A 122 -11.24 -2.04 -3.50
N ALA A 123 -12.34 -2.22 -4.24
CA ALA A 123 -12.76 -1.31 -5.29
C ALA A 123 -13.11 0.09 -4.73
N MET A 124 -13.88 0.13 -3.64
CA MET A 124 -14.21 1.40 -2.96
C MET A 124 -12.96 2.10 -2.42
N GLY A 125 -12.07 1.34 -1.76
CA GLY A 125 -10.82 1.88 -1.23
C GLY A 125 -9.90 2.43 -2.31
N THR A 126 -9.83 1.76 -3.48
CA THR A 126 -9.08 2.27 -4.63
C THR A 126 -9.67 3.56 -5.16
N SER A 127 -10.99 3.62 -5.35
CA SER A 127 -11.68 4.83 -5.83
C SER A 127 -11.47 6.01 -4.87
N ILE A 128 -11.63 5.80 -3.57
CA ILE A 128 -11.40 6.83 -2.55
C ILE A 128 -9.94 7.31 -2.59
N ALA A 129 -8.99 6.37 -2.64
CA ALA A 129 -7.57 6.71 -2.63
C ALA A 129 -7.15 7.53 -3.85
N THR A 130 -7.65 7.18 -5.06
CA THR A 130 -7.37 7.95 -6.29
C THR A 130 -8.04 9.32 -6.26
N THR A 131 -9.28 9.42 -5.81
CA THR A 131 -10.00 10.71 -5.67
C THR A 131 -9.30 11.64 -4.68
N VAL A 132 -8.88 11.11 -3.52
CA VAL A 132 -8.11 11.89 -2.53
C VAL A 132 -6.77 12.32 -3.11
N TRP A 133 -6.09 11.44 -3.84
CA TRP A 133 -4.82 11.74 -4.50
C TRP A 133 -4.95 12.92 -5.47
N ASP A 134 -5.95 12.89 -6.36
CA ASP A 134 -6.20 13.97 -7.33
C ASP A 134 -6.60 15.29 -6.63
N SER A 135 -7.46 15.20 -5.62
CA SER A 135 -7.88 16.36 -4.84
C SER A 135 -6.70 17.03 -4.11
N ARG A 136 -5.82 16.20 -3.50
CA ARG A 136 -4.62 16.71 -2.81
C ARG A 136 -3.59 17.24 -3.80
N ALA A 137 -3.45 16.61 -4.96
CA ALA A 137 -2.57 17.11 -6.03
C ALA A 137 -3.00 18.50 -6.50
N SER A 138 -4.30 18.73 -6.71
CA SER A 138 -4.83 20.05 -7.06
C SER A 138 -4.54 21.10 -5.99
N LEU A 139 -4.67 20.74 -4.70
CA LEU A 139 -4.34 21.62 -3.58
C LEU A 139 -2.85 21.98 -3.56
N HIS A 140 -1.98 20.97 -3.67
CA HIS A 140 -0.53 21.18 -3.70
C HIS A 140 -0.08 21.96 -4.92
N HIS A 141 -0.71 21.71 -6.09
CA HIS A 141 -0.46 22.51 -7.30
C HIS A 141 -0.78 23.98 -7.07
N ALA A 142 -1.95 24.31 -6.50
CA ALA A 142 -2.33 25.68 -6.20
C ALA A 142 -1.30 26.37 -5.26
N HIS A 143 -0.91 25.69 -4.18
CA HIS A 143 0.09 26.23 -3.24
C HIS A 143 1.47 26.42 -3.88
N LEU A 144 1.89 25.53 -4.77
CA LEU A 144 3.17 25.65 -5.47
C LEU A 144 3.15 26.82 -6.46
N THR A 145 2.03 27.01 -7.17
CA THR A 145 1.89 28.10 -8.14
C THR A 145 1.75 29.48 -7.47
N GLU A 146 1.13 29.57 -6.31
CA GLU A 146 1.07 30.84 -5.54
C GLU A 146 2.46 31.41 -5.23
N SER A 147 3.45 30.55 -4.99
CA SER A 147 4.82 30.93 -4.71
C SER A 147 5.64 31.31 -5.96
N LEU A 148 5.15 30.96 -7.15
CA LEU A 148 5.83 31.17 -8.44
C LEU A 148 5.33 32.44 -9.12
N THR A 149 5.70 33.60 -8.58
CA THR A 149 5.45 34.90 -9.21
C THR A 149 6.50 35.18 -10.30
N ALA A 150 6.16 36.04 -11.25
CA ALA A 150 7.06 36.48 -12.31
C ALA A 150 8.35 37.12 -11.79
N THR A 151 8.36 37.53 -10.52
CA THR A 151 9.53 38.11 -9.81
C THR A 151 10.31 37.07 -9.00
N ASN A 152 9.86 35.82 -8.94
CA ASN A 152 10.57 34.77 -8.20
C ASN A 152 11.88 34.42 -8.92
N PRO A 153 13.05 34.56 -8.26
CA PRO A 153 14.36 34.32 -8.90
C PRO A 153 14.51 32.90 -9.45
N THR A 154 13.94 31.92 -8.76
CA THR A 154 13.97 30.49 -9.19
C THR A 154 13.15 30.29 -10.45
N PHE A 155 11.97 30.91 -10.55
CA PHE A 155 11.14 30.85 -11.73
C PHE A 155 11.85 31.47 -12.93
N VAL A 156 12.40 32.71 -12.77
CA VAL A 156 13.11 33.41 -13.83
C VAL A 156 14.33 32.62 -14.31
N SER A 157 15.18 32.15 -13.37
CA SER A 157 16.37 31.38 -13.74
C SER A 157 16.06 30.06 -14.41
N THR A 158 14.97 29.38 -14.03
CA THR A 158 14.50 28.14 -14.69
C THR A 158 13.98 28.44 -16.09
N MET A 159 13.19 29.50 -16.23
CA MET A 159 12.67 29.95 -17.54
C MET A 159 13.81 30.28 -18.49
N ASP A 160 14.77 31.08 -18.04
CA ASP A 160 15.95 31.47 -18.83
C ASP A 160 16.80 30.27 -19.24
N GLY A 161 17.01 29.33 -18.30
CA GLY A 161 17.74 28.07 -18.57
C GLY A 161 17.06 27.20 -19.61
N LEU A 162 15.73 27.06 -19.56
CA LEU A 162 14.94 26.31 -20.53
C LEU A 162 14.96 26.99 -21.91
N GLN A 163 14.85 28.30 -21.97
CA GLN A 163 14.95 29.05 -23.24
C GLN A 163 16.37 28.99 -23.82
N ALA A 164 17.41 29.07 -22.99
CA ALA A 164 18.80 28.91 -23.42
C ALA A 164 19.08 27.49 -23.99
N SER A 165 18.30 26.48 -23.57
CA SER A 165 18.35 25.11 -24.14
C SER A 165 17.59 24.98 -25.47
N GLY A 166 17.01 26.06 -25.99
CA GLY A 166 16.34 26.10 -27.30
C GLY A 166 14.82 25.95 -27.27
N LEU A 167 14.18 25.92 -26.08
CA LEU A 167 12.73 25.90 -25.98
C LEU A 167 12.13 27.28 -26.23
N THR A 168 10.96 27.32 -26.88
CA THR A 168 10.17 28.54 -26.95
C THR A 168 9.62 28.92 -25.57
N PRO A 169 9.27 30.20 -25.31
CA PRO A 169 8.68 30.61 -24.01
C PRO A 169 7.46 29.77 -23.62
N GLU A 170 6.62 29.41 -24.58
CA GLU A 170 5.44 28.55 -24.36
C GLU A 170 5.82 27.14 -23.96
N GLN A 171 6.82 26.55 -24.64
CA GLN A 171 7.32 25.21 -24.31
C GLN A 171 8.00 25.20 -22.94
N ALA A 172 8.76 26.23 -22.59
CA ALA A 172 9.38 26.38 -21.28
C ALA A 172 8.32 26.47 -20.17
N MET A 173 7.24 27.23 -20.40
CA MET A 173 6.13 27.32 -19.45
C MET A 173 5.42 25.96 -19.26
N LEU A 174 5.15 25.23 -20.35
CA LEU A 174 4.57 23.88 -20.27
C LEU A 174 5.47 22.91 -19.48
N GLN A 175 6.79 23.02 -19.68
CA GLN A 175 7.75 22.19 -18.94
C GLN A 175 7.77 22.53 -17.45
N ILE A 176 7.73 23.81 -17.09
CA ILE A 176 7.64 24.26 -15.68
C ILE A 176 6.34 23.73 -15.06
N ASN A 177 5.20 23.88 -15.74
CA ASN A 177 3.92 23.38 -15.24
C ASN A 177 3.97 21.86 -15.00
N ARG A 178 4.59 21.08 -15.91
CA ARG A 178 4.77 19.64 -15.72
C ARG A 178 5.64 19.30 -14.49
N LEU A 179 6.67 20.10 -14.21
CA LEU A 179 7.50 19.93 -12.99
C LEU A 179 6.70 20.23 -11.72
N ILE A 180 5.83 21.26 -11.76
CA ILE A 180 4.92 21.58 -10.65
C ILE A 180 3.94 20.43 -10.42
N ASP A 181 3.31 19.92 -11.48
CA ASP A 181 2.42 18.79 -11.40
C ASP A 181 3.11 17.56 -10.80
N GLN A 182 4.32 17.26 -11.28
CA GLN A 182 5.11 16.14 -10.75
C GLN A 182 5.35 16.27 -9.23
N GLN A 183 5.69 17.45 -8.76
CA GLN A 183 5.87 17.72 -7.32
C GLN A 183 4.55 17.66 -6.57
N ALA A 184 3.47 18.21 -7.12
CA ALA A 184 2.15 18.22 -6.52
C ALA A 184 1.60 16.79 -6.35
N TYR A 185 1.68 15.97 -7.40
CA TYR A 185 1.24 14.57 -7.34
C TYR A 185 2.12 13.69 -6.46
N THR A 186 3.42 13.98 -6.34
CA THR A 186 4.30 13.29 -5.41
C THR A 186 3.90 13.60 -3.97
N ARG A 187 3.75 14.87 -3.59
CA ARG A 187 3.28 15.26 -2.26
C ARG A 187 1.90 14.73 -1.92
N ALA A 188 1.00 14.72 -2.90
CA ALA A 188 -0.32 14.13 -2.73
C ALA A 188 -0.26 12.62 -2.47
N ALA A 189 0.65 11.89 -3.12
CA ALA A 189 0.89 10.47 -2.85
C ALA A 189 1.43 10.26 -1.43
N ASP A 190 2.35 11.10 -0.97
CA ASP A 190 2.89 11.06 0.39
C ASP A 190 1.79 11.26 1.44
N ASP A 191 0.87 12.22 1.23
CA ASP A 191 -0.28 12.46 2.09
C ASP A 191 -1.18 11.21 2.19
N VAL A 192 -1.48 10.57 1.05
CA VAL A 192 -2.32 9.35 1.02
C VAL A 192 -1.60 8.18 1.69
N PHE A 193 -0.30 8.03 1.49
CA PHE A 193 0.48 6.98 2.16
C PHE A 193 0.56 7.21 3.67
N LEU A 194 0.75 8.45 4.12
CA LEU A 194 0.76 8.80 5.53
C LEU A 194 -0.61 8.54 6.18
N ALA A 195 -1.69 9.01 5.57
CA ALA A 195 -3.05 8.76 6.05
C ALA A 195 -3.36 7.25 6.14
N SER A 196 -2.94 6.48 5.12
CA SER A 196 -3.08 5.03 5.11
C SER A 196 -2.25 4.36 6.21
N SER A 197 -1.05 4.85 6.49
CA SER A 197 -0.20 4.37 7.59
C SER A 197 -0.91 4.53 8.95
N VAL A 198 -1.44 5.71 9.21
CA VAL A 198 -2.22 5.99 10.43
C VAL A 198 -3.44 5.08 10.52
N MET A 199 -4.15 4.89 9.41
CA MET A 199 -5.32 4.00 9.36
C MET A 199 -4.94 2.55 9.73
N PHE A 200 -3.82 2.02 9.25
CA PHE A 200 -3.36 0.68 9.64
C PHE A 200 -3.06 0.57 11.13
N LEU A 201 -2.50 1.61 11.76
CA LEU A 201 -2.30 1.64 13.20
C LEU A 201 -3.63 1.63 13.98
N LEU A 202 -4.63 2.38 13.50
CA LEU A 202 -5.98 2.37 14.10
C LEU A 202 -6.67 1.00 13.98
N LEU A 203 -6.47 0.30 12.86
CA LEU A 203 -7.01 -1.04 12.64
C LEU A 203 -6.44 -2.09 13.61
N ILE A 204 -5.27 -1.85 14.21
CA ILE A 204 -4.75 -2.72 15.29
C ILE A 204 -5.72 -2.76 16.47
N GLY A 205 -6.26 -1.61 16.87
CA GLY A 205 -7.28 -1.54 17.92
C GLY A 205 -8.52 -2.37 17.58
N LEU A 206 -8.97 -2.31 16.33
CA LEU A 206 -10.14 -3.06 15.86
C LEU A 206 -9.91 -4.59 15.90
N ILE A 207 -8.73 -5.07 15.55
CA ILE A 207 -8.39 -6.50 15.63
C ILE A 207 -8.50 -7.02 17.06
N TRP A 208 -8.09 -6.24 18.06
CA TRP A 208 -8.16 -6.66 19.45
C TRP A 208 -9.58 -6.70 20.01
N LEU A 209 -10.53 -6.04 19.39
CA LEU A 209 -11.97 -6.14 19.68
C LEU A 209 -12.59 -7.45 19.18
N THR A 210 -11.98 -8.16 18.24
CA THR A 210 -12.49 -9.46 17.75
C THR A 210 -12.33 -10.55 18.83
N ARG A 211 -13.21 -11.54 18.88
CA ARG A 211 -13.10 -12.67 19.84
C ARG A 211 -11.93 -13.59 19.46
N ARG A 212 -11.26 -14.17 20.45
CA ARG A 212 -10.23 -15.19 20.18
C ARG A 212 -10.86 -16.39 19.48
N PRO A 213 -10.26 -16.92 18.39
CA PRO A 213 -10.68 -18.20 17.84
C PRO A 213 -10.57 -19.27 18.91
N ALA A 214 -11.62 -20.08 19.08
CA ALA A 214 -11.51 -21.28 19.94
C ALA A 214 -10.43 -22.19 19.33
N GLN A 215 -9.35 -22.40 20.04
CA GLN A 215 -8.36 -23.39 19.66
C GLN A 215 -9.08 -24.76 19.71
N HIS A 216 -9.40 -25.32 18.56
CA HIS A 216 -9.74 -26.74 18.49
C HIS A 216 -8.47 -27.50 18.93
N LYS A 217 -8.50 -28.07 20.14
CA LYS A 217 -7.55 -29.09 20.55
C LYS A 217 -7.71 -30.26 19.59
N ALA A 218 -6.90 -30.30 18.56
CA ALA A 218 -6.72 -31.48 17.70
C ALA A 218 -5.97 -32.58 18.49
N GLY A 219 -6.52 -33.02 19.60
CA GLY A 219 -5.88 -33.96 20.50
C GLY A 219 -6.84 -34.90 21.23
N ALA A 220 -8.18 -34.70 21.09
CA ALA A 220 -9.15 -35.53 21.83
C ALA A 220 -9.74 -36.69 21.04
N ALA A 221 -9.32 -36.94 19.80
CA ALA A 221 -9.84 -38.00 18.96
C ALA A 221 -8.90 -39.22 18.82
N GLN A 222 -7.71 -39.19 19.41
CA GLN A 222 -6.78 -40.34 19.36
C GLN A 222 -6.79 -41.22 20.61
N ASP A 223 -7.39 -40.79 21.72
CA ASP A 223 -7.43 -41.61 22.96
C ASP A 223 -8.72 -42.43 23.10
N ALA A 224 -9.69 -42.35 22.18
CA ALA A 224 -10.92 -43.13 22.22
C ALA A 224 -10.87 -44.40 21.35
N GLY A 225 -9.77 -44.69 20.67
CA GLY A 225 -9.61 -45.85 19.78
C GLY A 225 -8.74 -46.99 20.29
N GLY A 226 -8.35 -46.98 21.55
CA GLY A 226 -7.41 -47.94 22.13
C GLY A 226 -7.93 -48.82 23.26
N ALA A 227 -9.21 -49.15 23.25
CA ALA A 227 -9.78 -50.13 24.20
C ALA A 227 -10.83 -51.02 23.53
N HIS A 228 -10.38 -52.00 22.81
CA HIS A 228 -11.05 -53.31 22.63
C HIS A 228 -10.03 -54.31 22.08
#